data_227c305444599bb6a271e5d68a2c866f
#
_entry.id   227c305444599bb6a271e5d68a2c866f
#
_cell.length_a   1.000
_cell.length_b   1.000
_cell.length_c   1.000
_cell.angle_alpha   90.00
_cell.angle_beta   90.00
_cell.angle_gamma   90.00
#
_symmetry.space_group_name_H-M   'P 1'
#
loop_
_entity.id
_entity.type
_entity.pdbx_description
1 polymer ?
#
loop_
_entity_poly.entity_id
_entity_poly.type
_entity_poly.pdbx_seq_one_letter_code
_entity_poly.pdbx_strand_id
1 'polypeptide(L)'
;MRDFQVSKVYRWEQSVLWDDPHNWKLDTLDECRILVEKIWLREGIRKPYPKLGDGRGRRSAASFGGEIRLPRYMRTSVVICHEISHEMLHDRVPMVKHTEDFVSTFISVLHNNLGISKDALIETAMDFKVKMNHDLL
;
A
#
# COMPACT_ATOMS: atom_id res chain seq x y z
N MET A 1 -9.42 -18.41 4.07
CA MET A 1 -8.08 -18.46 3.43
C MET A 1 -7.05 -17.81 4.32
N ARG A 2 -5.93 -18.44 4.51
CA ARG A 2 -4.84 -17.94 5.33
C ARG A 2 -3.95 -16.97 4.56
N ASP A 3 -3.49 -15.91 5.22
CA ASP A 3 -2.53 -14.97 4.65
C ASP A 3 -1.12 -15.45 4.98
N PHE A 4 -0.49 -16.16 4.03
CA PHE A 4 0.77 -16.85 4.27
C PHE A 4 1.98 -15.93 4.34
N GLN A 5 1.91 -14.71 3.82
CA GLN A 5 3.08 -13.85 3.81
C GLN A 5 2.90 -12.49 4.48
N VAL A 6 1.84 -12.32 5.28
CA VAL A 6 1.57 -11.05 5.95
C VAL A 6 2.77 -10.60 6.81
N SER A 7 3.35 -11.50 7.58
CA SER A 7 4.50 -11.17 8.45
C SER A 7 5.73 -10.79 7.64
N LYS A 8 5.96 -11.47 6.52
CA LYS A 8 7.10 -11.17 5.64
C LYS A 8 6.96 -9.80 4.98
N VAL A 9 5.75 -9.48 4.53
CA VAL A 9 5.47 -8.16 3.92
C VAL A 9 5.69 -7.05 4.94
N TYR A 10 5.14 -7.18 6.14
CA TYR A 10 5.32 -6.16 7.19
C TYR A 10 6.79 -6.03 7.60
N ARG A 11 7.52 -7.13 7.67
CA ARG A 11 8.95 -7.10 8.01
C ARG A 11 9.75 -6.37 6.93
N TRP A 12 9.45 -6.62 5.67
CA TRP A 12 10.05 -5.93 4.54
C TRP A 12 9.73 -4.43 4.60
N GLU A 13 8.46 -4.07 4.78
CA GLU A 13 8.05 -2.67 4.89
C GLU A 13 8.78 -1.95 6.02
N GLN A 14 8.81 -2.55 7.21
CA GLN A 14 9.43 -1.92 8.37
C GLN A 14 10.94 -1.81 8.25
N SER A 15 11.58 -2.78 7.62
CA SER A 15 13.05 -2.80 7.52
C SER A 15 13.59 -1.97 6.36
N VAL A 16 12.83 -1.85 5.27
CA VAL A 16 13.30 -1.22 4.03
C VAL A 16 12.55 0.06 3.72
N LEU A 17 11.21 0.02 3.77
CA LEU A 17 10.39 1.11 3.28
C LEU A 17 10.10 2.18 4.33
N TRP A 18 10.05 1.81 5.61
CA TRP A 18 9.67 2.74 6.67
C TRP A 18 10.60 3.95 6.76
N ASP A 19 11.92 3.73 6.67
CA ASP A 19 12.92 4.77 6.75
C ASP A 19 13.40 5.27 5.37
N ASP A 20 12.75 4.82 4.30
CA ASP A 20 13.10 5.28 2.95
C ASP A 20 12.78 6.77 2.82
N PRO A 21 13.67 7.56 2.16
CA PRO A 21 13.42 8.99 1.96
C PRO A 21 12.13 9.32 1.20
N HIS A 22 11.59 8.36 0.45
CA HIS A 22 10.34 8.52 -0.28
C HIS A 22 9.10 8.25 0.59
N ASN A 23 9.30 7.84 1.85
CA ASN A 23 8.19 7.63 2.77
C ASN A 23 7.92 8.94 3.54
N TRP A 24 7.08 9.78 2.97
CA TRP A 24 6.74 11.09 3.54
C TRP A 24 5.69 10.95 4.63
N LYS A 25 5.89 11.67 5.72
CA LYS A 25 4.86 11.80 6.74
C LYS A 25 3.85 12.86 6.33
N LEU A 26 2.56 12.56 6.53
CA LEU A 26 1.45 13.47 6.25
C LEU A 26 0.80 13.85 7.59
N ASP A 27 0.58 15.15 7.81
CA ASP A 27 0.13 15.64 9.10
C ASP A 27 -1.38 15.55 9.31
N THR A 28 -2.16 15.63 8.23
CA THR A 28 -3.61 15.68 8.30
C THR A 28 -4.26 14.65 7.37
N LEU A 29 -5.50 14.29 7.68
CA LEU A 29 -6.29 13.46 6.77
C LEU A 29 -6.51 14.14 5.42
N ASP A 30 -6.60 15.46 5.42
CA ASP A 30 -6.79 16.21 4.18
C ASP A 30 -5.60 16.06 3.25
N GLU A 31 -4.39 16.13 3.79
CA GLU A 31 -3.17 15.86 3.02
C GLU A 31 -3.14 14.43 2.50
N CYS A 32 -3.58 13.47 3.32
CA CYS A 32 -3.71 12.08 2.90
C CYS A 32 -4.69 11.93 1.75
N ARG A 33 -5.85 12.62 1.83
CA ARG A 33 -6.87 12.58 0.79
C ARG A 33 -6.31 13.11 -0.54
N ILE A 34 -5.56 14.20 -0.50
CA ILE A 34 -4.95 14.77 -1.70
C ILE A 34 -4.01 13.74 -2.35
N LEU A 35 -3.19 13.07 -1.57
CA LEU A 35 -2.28 12.06 -2.09
C LEU A 35 -3.05 10.85 -2.66
N VAL A 36 -4.07 10.39 -1.94
CA VAL A 36 -4.92 9.28 -2.43
C VAL A 36 -5.52 9.62 -3.78
N GLU A 37 -6.09 10.82 -3.92
CA GLU A 37 -6.72 11.24 -5.17
C GLU A 37 -5.70 11.31 -6.32
N LYS A 38 -4.49 11.81 -6.06
CA LYS A 38 -3.43 11.85 -7.07
C LYS A 38 -3.05 10.46 -7.55
N ILE A 39 -2.85 9.53 -6.62
CA ILE A 39 -2.48 8.15 -6.95
C ILE A 39 -3.62 7.50 -7.72
N TRP A 40 -4.86 7.69 -7.26
CA TRP A 40 -6.05 7.12 -7.88
C TRP A 40 -6.16 7.51 -9.35
N LEU A 41 -5.96 8.79 -9.64
CA LEU A 41 -5.99 9.30 -11.02
C LEU A 41 -4.82 8.77 -11.84
N ARG A 42 -3.62 8.76 -11.29
CA ARG A 42 -2.43 8.28 -12.01
C ARG A 42 -2.53 6.81 -12.35
N GLU A 43 -3.07 6.00 -11.44
CA GLU A 43 -3.23 4.57 -11.68
C GLU A 43 -4.45 4.25 -12.56
N GLY A 44 -5.24 5.24 -12.93
CA GLY A 44 -6.40 5.05 -13.78
C GLY A 44 -7.49 4.22 -13.16
N ILE A 45 -7.65 4.30 -11.84
CA ILE A 45 -8.66 3.52 -11.13
C ILE A 45 -10.03 4.12 -11.41
N ARG A 46 -10.94 3.30 -11.92
CA ARG A 46 -12.27 3.76 -12.36
C ARG A 46 -13.32 3.75 -11.26
N LYS A 47 -13.02 3.21 -10.10
CA LYS A 47 -13.93 3.23 -8.95
C LYS A 47 -13.94 4.61 -8.31
N PRO A 48 -14.99 4.98 -7.56
CA PRO A 48 -14.99 6.22 -6.79
C PRO A 48 -13.86 6.25 -5.77
N TYR A 49 -13.40 7.43 -5.41
CA TYR A 49 -12.39 7.60 -4.36
C TYR A 49 -12.85 6.94 -3.05
N PRO A 50 -11.95 6.26 -2.34
CA PRO A 50 -12.31 5.73 -1.03
C PRO A 50 -12.49 6.86 -0.03
N LYS A 51 -13.38 6.65 0.94
CA LYS A 51 -13.51 7.55 2.08
C LYS A 51 -12.33 7.34 3.00
N LEU A 52 -11.82 8.43 3.58
CA LEU A 52 -10.75 8.33 4.56
C LEU A 52 -11.30 8.53 5.97
N GLY A 53 -10.95 7.61 6.86
CA GLY A 53 -11.27 7.70 8.28
C GLY A 53 -10.00 7.88 9.10
N ASP A 54 -10.14 8.44 10.31
CA ASP A 54 -9.00 8.73 11.18
C ASP A 54 -8.41 7.50 11.87
N GLY A 55 -9.08 6.34 11.76
CA GLY A 55 -8.59 5.11 12.36
C GLY A 55 -8.47 5.15 13.87
N ARG A 56 -9.23 6.03 14.53
CA ARG A 56 -9.19 6.18 15.99
C ARG A 56 -9.40 4.83 16.70
N GLY A 57 -8.52 4.51 17.62
CA GLY A 57 -8.56 3.25 18.36
C GLY A 57 -7.92 2.07 17.65
N ARG A 58 -7.46 2.24 16.42
CA ARG A 58 -6.79 1.18 15.66
C ARG A 58 -5.28 1.26 15.83
N ARG A 59 -4.63 0.10 15.77
CA ARG A 59 -3.16 0.01 15.83
C ARG A 59 -2.51 0.15 14.47
N SER A 60 -3.26 -0.10 13.39
CA SER A 60 -2.70 -0.04 12.04
C SER A 60 -3.72 0.51 11.06
N ALA A 61 -3.25 0.94 9.90
CA ALA A 61 -4.10 1.32 8.80
C ALA A 61 -4.85 0.10 8.26
N ALA A 62 -5.98 0.35 7.60
CA ALA A 62 -6.77 -0.73 7.02
C ALA A 62 -7.60 -0.23 5.85
N SER A 63 -7.83 -1.12 4.89
CA SER A 63 -8.68 -0.92 3.72
C SER A 63 -9.90 -1.82 3.83
N PHE A 64 -11.09 -1.25 3.61
CA PHE A 64 -12.38 -1.95 3.80
C PHE A 64 -13.26 -1.95 2.54
N GLY A 65 -12.67 -1.80 1.35
CA GLY A 65 -13.46 -1.77 0.13
C GLY A 65 -14.29 -0.50 0.02
N GLY A 66 -13.64 0.61 -0.33
CA GLY A 66 -14.29 1.92 -0.41
C GLY A 66 -14.01 2.82 0.78
N GLU A 67 -13.29 2.32 1.78
CA GLU A 67 -12.87 3.12 2.92
C GLU A 67 -11.44 2.73 3.34
N ILE A 68 -10.61 3.73 3.60
CA ILE A 68 -9.27 3.55 4.14
C ILE A 68 -9.21 4.27 5.48
N ARG A 69 -8.80 3.58 6.53
CA ARG A 69 -8.64 4.16 7.86
C ARG A 69 -7.17 4.33 8.17
N LEU A 70 -6.78 5.54 8.56
CA LEU A 70 -5.38 5.92 8.76
C LEU A 70 -5.18 6.52 10.15
N PRO A 71 -4.78 5.70 11.13
CA PRO A 71 -4.37 6.23 12.44
C PRO A 71 -3.26 7.25 12.28
N ARG A 72 -3.20 8.22 13.19
CA ARG A 72 -2.29 9.36 13.05
C ARG A 72 -0.84 8.96 12.77
N TYR A 73 -0.34 7.95 13.47
CA TYR A 73 1.06 7.51 13.33
C TYR A 73 1.33 6.68 12.06
N MET A 74 0.28 6.32 11.32
CA MET A 74 0.39 5.53 10.09
C MET A 74 0.14 6.38 8.83
N ARG A 75 0.11 7.70 8.95
CA ARG A 75 -0.16 8.59 7.82
C ARG A 75 1.13 8.90 7.07
N THR A 76 1.58 7.94 6.28
CA THR A 76 2.76 8.07 5.44
C THR A 76 2.45 7.67 4.02
N SER A 77 3.26 8.16 3.07
CA SER A 77 3.06 7.87 1.65
C SER A 77 3.14 6.37 1.35
N VAL A 78 4.04 5.63 2.00
CA VAL A 78 4.15 4.18 1.79
C VAL A 78 2.91 3.45 2.30
N VAL A 79 2.40 3.81 3.48
CA VAL A 79 1.18 3.19 4.02
C VAL A 79 -0.01 3.47 3.10
N ILE A 80 -0.12 4.69 2.59
CA ILE A 80 -1.20 5.04 1.65
C ILE A 80 -1.11 4.18 0.39
N CYS A 81 0.08 3.99 -0.17
CA CYS A 81 0.28 3.10 -1.32
C CYS A 81 -0.11 1.66 -0.99
N HIS A 82 0.20 1.18 0.21
CA HIS A 82 -0.18 -0.15 0.68
C HIS A 82 -1.70 -0.32 0.67
N GLU A 83 -2.42 0.63 1.28
CA GLU A 83 -3.88 0.53 1.38
C GLU A 83 -4.56 0.72 0.02
N ILE A 84 -4.05 1.60 -0.83
CA ILE A 84 -4.56 1.74 -2.19
C ILE A 84 -4.40 0.44 -2.98
N SER A 85 -3.28 -0.26 -2.79
CA SER A 85 -3.04 -1.54 -3.46
C SER A 85 -4.08 -2.58 -3.08
N HIS A 86 -4.49 -2.63 -1.81
CA HIS A 86 -5.62 -3.46 -1.38
C HIS A 86 -6.91 -3.05 -2.09
N GLU A 87 -7.20 -1.75 -2.17
CA GLU A 87 -8.40 -1.25 -2.82
C GLU A 87 -8.44 -1.58 -4.32
N MET A 88 -7.30 -1.52 -4.99
CA MET A 88 -7.22 -1.84 -6.42
C MET A 88 -7.61 -3.28 -6.71
N LEU A 89 -7.35 -4.20 -5.79
CA LEU A 89 -7.63 -5.62 -5.97
C LEU A 89 -8.93 -6.09 -5.34
N HIS A 90 -9.62 -5.21 -4.62
CA HIS A 90 -10.79 -5.58 -3.80
C HIS A 90 -11.90 -6.24 -4.64
N ASP A 91 -12.12 -5.77 -5.86
CA ASP A 91 -13.18 -6.32 -6.72
C ASP A 91 -12.88 -7.71 -7.27
N ARG A 92 -11.61 -8.11 -7.24
CA ARG A 92 -11.18 -9.41 -7.77
C ARG A 92 -11.38 -10.54 -6.79
N VAL A 93 -11.30 -10.24 -5.49
CA VAL A 93 -11.42 -11.22 -4.42
C VAL A 93 -12.21 -10.60 -3.27
N PRO A 94 -13.02 -11.39 -2.54
CA PRO A 94 -13.81 -10.86 -1.41
C PRO A 94 -12.97 -10.24 -0.31
N MET A 95 -11.77 -10.76 -0.08
CA MET A 95 -10.85 -10.24 0.93
C MET A 95 -9.46 -10.22 0.34
N VAL A 96 -8.88 -9.02 0.24
CA VAL A 96 -7.53 -8.85 -0.30
C VAL A 96 -6.52 -9.10 0.80
N LYS A 97 -5.68 -10.10 0.60
CA LYS A 97 -4.57 -10.45 1.49
C LYS A 97 -3.25 -10.01 0.85
N HIS A 98 -2.14 -10.24 1.54
CA HIS A 98 -0.81 -9.89 1.03
C HIS A 98 -0.31 -10.98 0.08
N THR A 99 -1.06 -11.21 -0.99
CA THR A 99 -0.77 -12.21 -2.02
C THR A 99 0.37 -11.75 -2.93
N GLU A 100 0.79 -12.64 -3.83
CA GLU A 100 1.79 -12.30 -4.84
C GLU A 100 1.30 -11.13 -5.72
N ASP A 101 0.04 -11.14 -6.09
CA ASP A 101 -0.56 -10.07 -6.90
C ASP A 101 -0.60 -8.75 -6.11
N PHE A 102 -0.91 -8.80 -4.82
CA PHE A 102 -0.84 -7.61 -3.97
C PHE A 102 0.56 -7.02 -3.95
N VAL A 103 1.57 -7.85 -3.73
CA VAL A 103 2.96 -7.38 -3.66
C VAL A 103 3.38 -6.73 -4.98
N SER A 104 3.06 -7.34 -6.10
CA SER A 104 3.38 -6.78 -7.42
C SER A 104 2.66 -5.44 -7.65
N THR A 105 1.39 -5.36 -7.29
CA THR A 105 0.61 -4.12 -7.36
C THR A 105 1.23 -3.04 -6.49
N PHE A 106 1.58 -3.40 -5.25
CA PHE A 106 2.19 -2.47 -4.30
C PHE A 106 3.53 -1.94 -4.80
N ILE A 107 4.39 -2.81 -5.34
CA ILE A 107 5.67 -2.41 -5.94
C ILE A 107 5.43 -1.41 -7.08
N SER A 108 4.48 -1.70 -7.97
CA SER A 108 4.17 -0.81 -9.09
C SER A 108 3.63 0.54 -8.61
N VAL A 109 2.75 0.55 -7.62
CA VAL A 109 2.18 1.79 -7.07
C VAL A 109 3.28 2.62 -6.41
N LEU A 110 4.16 2.00 -5.62
CA LEU A 110 5.30 2.69 -5.01
C LEU A 110 6.21 3.31 -6.06
N HIS A 111 6.55 2.54 -7.08
CA HIS A 111 7.43 3.02 -8.15
C HIS A 111 6.79 4.17 -8.92
N ASN A 112 5.56 3.98 -9.38
CA ASN A 112 4.87 4.96 -10.23
C ASN A 112 4.60 6.28 -9.51
N ASN A 113 4.35 6.25 -8.21
CA ASN A 113 3.86 7.42 -7.48
C ASN A 113 4.89 8.05 -6.55
N LEU A 114 5.82 7.26 -6.01
CA LEU A 114 6.84 7.77 -5.10
C LEU A 114 8.23 7.81 -5.71
N GLY A 115 8.42 7.20 -6.88
CA GLY A 115 9.71 7.22 -7.56
C GLY A 115 10.74 6.27 -6.97
N ILE A 116 10.33 5.31 -6.14
CA ILE A 116 11.26 4.31 -5.61
C ILE A 116 11.65 3.36 -6.74
N SER A 117 12.93 3.00 -6.82
CA SER A 117 13.42 2.09 -7.87
C SER A 117 12.68 0.76 -7.82
N LYS A 118 12.08 0.36 -8.96
CA LYS A 118 11.37 -0.91 -9.06
C LYS A 118 12.32 -2.08 -8.81
N ASP A 119 13.52 -2.02 -9.38
CA ASP A 119 14.52 -3.09 -9.21
C ASP A 119 14.94 -3.22 -7.75
N ALA A 120 15.13 -2.10 -7.05
CA ALA A 120 15.45 -2.13 -5.62
C ALA A 120 14.30 -2.70 -4.80
N LEU A 121 13.06 -2.37 -5.14
CA LEU A 121 11.88 -2.93 -4.46
C LEU A 121 11.79 -4.44 -4.64
N ILE A 122 11.98 -4.92 -5.85
CA ILE A 122 11.95 -6.36 -6.16
C ILE A 122 13.07 -7.07 -5.40
N GLU A 123 14.29 -6.56 -5.48
CA GLU A 123 15.46 -7.18 -4.85
C GLU A 123 15.29 -7.27 -3.33
N THR A 124 14.92 -6.18 -2.68
CA THR A 124 14.76 -6.18 -1.22
C THR A 124 13.58 -7.04 -0.77
N ALA A 125 12.49 -7.06 -1.51
CA ALA A 125 11.37 -7.96 -1.21
C ALA A 125 11.82 -9.42 -1.27
N MET A 126 12.59 -9.79 -2.27
CA MET A 126 13.14 -11.15 -2.39
C MET A 126 14.08 -11.49 -1.24
N ASP A 127 14.88 -10.54 -0.76
CA ASP A 127 15.74 -10.73 0.41
C ASP A 127 14.92 -11.10 1.65
N PHE A 128 13.71 -10.59 1.77
CA PHE A 128 12.80 -10.90 2.88
C PHE A 128 11.89 -12.10 2.58
N LYS A 129 12.16 -12.83 1.48
CA LYS A 129 11.36 -14.00 1.07
C LYS A 129 9.91 -13.64 0.74
N VAL A 130 9.65 -12.39 0.36
CA VAL A 130 8.34 -11.94 -0.08
C VAL A 130 8.17 -12.37 -1.54
N LYS A 131 7.10 -13.10 -1.80
CA LYS A 131 6.78 -13.58 -3.14
C LYS A 131 5.92 -12.59 -3.90
N MET A 132 6.14 -12.50 -5.19
CA MET A 132 5.42 -11.58 -6.08
C MET A 132 5.09 -12.26 -7.40
N ASN A 133 4.15 -11.70 -8.14
CA ASN A 133 3.82 -12.15 -9.47
C ASN A 133 4.62 -11.30 -10.48
N HIS A 134 5.72 -11.87 -11.00
CA HIS A 134 6.61 -11.14 -11.90
C HIS A 134 5.94 -10.74 -13.22
N ASP A 135 4.89 -11.45 -13.62
CA ASP A 135 4.16 -11.11 -14.85
C ASP A 135 3.41 -9.78 -14.76
N LEU A 136 3.15 -9.31 -13.52
CA LEU A 136 2.48 -8.04 -13.26
C LEU A 136 3.47 -6.88 -13.09
N LEU A 137 4.73 -7.14 -13.11
CA LEU A 137 5.78 -6.14 -12.98
C LEU A 137 6.33 -5.78 -14.37
#